data_52d7e5f30e06c80e3ccb4def82382c49
#
_entry.id   52d7e5f30e06c80e3ccb4def82382c49
#
_cell.length_a   1.000
_cell.length_b   1.000
_cell.length_c   1.000
_cell.angle_alpha   90.00
_cell.angle_beta   90.00
_cell.angle_gamma   90.00
#
_symmetry.space_group_name_H-M   'P 1'
#
loop_
_entity.id
_entity.type
_entity.pdbx_description
1 polymer ?
#
loop_
_entity_poly.entity_id
_entity_poly.type
_entity_poly.pdbx_seq_one_letter_code
_entity_poly.pdbx_strand_id
1 'polypeptide(L)'
;LQSSSAASDVYKRQVQYRPLTAPERFTALRSGEIDLLSRNTTHTLSRDAVGGNGLRFGPVVFHDGQGLMVNAASGVRSLADLSGKSICVGSGTTTEQNLNDAFASQGLPYTPIKYQDLNQVVGGYLQGRCAAMTSDRSQLAAARSGFRDPQAHQILDDRISKEPLAPAVVGGDQLMGDGMTWVINALIEAEERGITQANVEAVVKQSAADPSQTALRRFLGVD
;
A
#
# COMPACT_ATOMS: atom_id res chain seq x y z
N LEU A 1 -3.07 2.60 5.97
CA LEU A 1 -4.17 2.72 5.01
C LEU A 1 -5.23 1.69 5.36
N GLN A 2 -6.48 2.11 5.46
CA GLN A 2 -7.62 1.27 5.83
C GLN A 2 -8.41 0.92 4.56
N SER A 3 -9.02 -0.24 4.54
CA SER A 3 -10.04 -0.55 3.54
C SER A 3 -11.28 0.29 3.81
N SER A 4 -11.93 0.78 2.75
CA SER A 4 -13.16 1.57 2.85
C SER A 4 -14.29 0.88 2.11
N SER A 5 -15.49 0.94 2.68
CA SER A 5 -16.75 0.59 2.02
C SER A 5 -17.49 1.90 1.74
N ALA A 6 -17.88 2.12 0.50
CA ALA A 6 -18.78 3.21 0.15
C ALA A 6 -20.21 2.66 0.21
N ALA A 7 -20.98 3.08 1.20
CA ALA A 7 -22.40 2.77 1.23
C ALA A 7 -23.11 3.52 0.11
N SER A 8 -23.91 2.82 -0.69
CA SER A 8 -24.64 3.32 -1.87
C SER A 8 -25.83 4.23 -1.52
N ASP A 9 -25.77 4.96 -0.42
CA ASP A 9 -26.80 5.91 -0.04
C ASP A 9 -26.47 7.29 -0.63
N VAL A 10 -27.20 7.69 -1.66
CA VAL A 10 -27.06 8.98 -2.37
C VAL A 10 -27.11 10.19 -1.42
N TYR A 11 -27.66 10.01 -0.23
CA TYR A 11 -27.78 11.06 0.79
C TYR A 11 -26.69 11.02 1.88
N LYS A 12 -25.96 9.93 1.99
CA LYS A 12 -24.91 9.77 3.01
C LYS A 12 -23.54 9.80 2.35
N ARG A 13 -22.96 10.98 2.23
CA ARG A 13 -21.56 11.18 1.81
C ARG A 13 -20.58 10.66 2.88
N GLN A 14 -20.80 9.43 3.37
CA GLN A 14 -20.00 8.83 4.44
C GLN A 14 -19.23 7.66 3.90
N VAL A 15 -17.97 7.58 4.30
CA VAL A 15 -17.10 6.42 4.07
C VAL A 15 -17.02 5.63 5.38
N GLN A 16 -17.38 4.36 5.34
CA GLN A 16 -17.18 3.44 6.45
C GLN A 16 -15.81 2.77 6.30
N TYR A 17 -14.96 2.94 7.29
CA TYR A 17 -13.65 2.28 7.32
C TYR A 17 -13.78 0.91 7.98
N ARG A 18 -13.33 -0.13 7.26
CA ARG A 18 -13.27 -1.50 7.73
C ARG A 18 -11.81 -1.95 7.87
N PRO A 19 -11.23 -1.98 9.07
CA PRO A 19 -9.89 -2.52 9.29
C PRO A 19 -9.87 -4.01 8.98
N LEU A 20 -8.91 -4.46 8.17
CA LEU A 20 -8.75 -5.86 7.77
C LEU A 20 -7.28 -6.26 7.82
N THR A 21 -7.04 -7.52 8.14
CA THR A 21 -5.71 -8.13 8.01
C THR A 21 -5.33 -8.32 6.53
N ALA A 22 -4.07 -8.63 6.27
CA ALA A 22 -3.62 -8.88 4.91
C ALA A 22 -4.29 -10.09 4.25
N PRO A 23 -4.53 -11.22 4.93
CA PRO A 23 -5.27 -12.36 4.36
C PRO A 23 -6.74 -12.07 4.10
N GLU A 24 -7.41 -11.33 4.98
CA GLU A 24 -8.87 -11.10 4.91
C GLU A 24 -9.30 -10.15 3.81
N ARG A 25 -8.47 -9.17 3.45
CA ARG A 25 -8.83 -8.05 2.56
C ARG A 25 -9.40 -8.49 1.20
N PHE A 26 -8.86 -9.55 0.61
CA PHE A 26 -9.31 -10.03 -0.70
C PHE A 26 -10.64 -10.77 -0.62
N THR A 27 -10.84 -11.52 0.45
CA THR A 27 -12.13 -12.20 0.69
C THR A 27 -13.23 -11.19 0.98
N ALA A 28 -12.95 -10.20 1.83
CA ALA A 28 -13.88 -9.11 2.15
C ALA A 28 -14.30 -8.32 0.90
N LEU A 29 -13.36 -8.03 -0.01
CA LEU A 29 -13.67 -7.34 -1.26
C LEU A 29 -14.53 -8.21 -2.18
N ARG A 30 -14.18 -9.49 -2.34
CA ARG A 30 -14.95 -10.41 -3.20
C ARG A 30 -16.35 -10.75 -2.67
N SER A 31 -16.53 -10.74 -1.37
CA SER A 31 -17.84 -10.99 -0.74
C SER A 31 -18.73 -9.76 -0.69
N GLY A 32 -18.23 -8.58 -1.07
CA GLY A 32 -18.97 -7.32 -0.95
C GLY A 32 -19.04 -6.78 0.47
N GLU A 33 -18.22 -7.28 1.40
CA GLU A 33 -18.11 -6.72 2.75
C GLU A 33 -17.47 -5.32 2.69
N ILE A 34 -16.62 -5.08 1.68
CA ILE A 34 -16.09 -3.76 1.32
C ILE A 34 -16.24 -3.55 -0.19
N ASP A 35 -16.48 -2.31 -0.61
CA ASP A 35 -16.61 -1.94 -2.02
C ASP A 35 -15.27 -1.54 -2.63
N LEU A 36 -14.38 -0.98 -1.81
CA LEU A 36 -13.07 -0.49 -2.23
C LEU A 36 -11.99 -0.93 -1.25
N LEU A 37 -10.95 -1.57 -1.77
CA LEU A 37 -9.74 -1.89 -1.02
C LEU A 37 -8.70 -0.80 -1.26
N SER A 38 -8.49 0.08 -0.29
CA SER A 38 -7.49 1.15 -0.32
C SER A 38 -6.51 0.99 0.83
N ARG A 39 -5.38 0.34 0.57
CA ARG A 39 -4.23 0.18 1.48
C ARG A 39 -2.99 -0.14 0.64
N ASN A 40 -1.86 -0.46 1.28
CA ASN A 40 -0.64 -0.92 0.61
C ASN A 40 -0.86 -2.28 -0.07
N THR A 41 -1.58 -2.28 -1.16
CA THR A 41 -1.87 -3.50 -1.93
C THR A 41 -1.13 -3.45 -3.25
N THR A 42 -0.15 -4.32 -3.40
CA THR A 42 0.65 -4.44 -4.61
C THR A 42 -0.21 -4.97 -5.74
N HIS A 43 -0.23 -4.27 -6.86
CA HIS A 43 -0.82 -4.74 -8.10
C HIS A 43 0.04 -5.86 -8.69
N THR A 44 -0.49 -7.07 -8.73
CA THR A 44 0.17 -8.25 -9.29
C THR A 44 -0.78 -9.01 -10.20
N LEU A 45 -0.22 -9.73 -11.17
CA LEU A 45 -1.00 -10.57 -12.09
C LEU A 45 -1.88 -11.57 -11.34
N SER A 46 -1.36 -12.20 -10.27
CA SER A 46 -2.12 -13.18 -9.49
C SER A 46 -3.31 -12.58 -8.73
N ARG A 47 -3.28 -11.29 -8.45
CA ARG A 47 -4.39 -10.58 -7.79
C ARG A 47 -5.39 -10.02 -8.80
N ASP A 48 -4.91 -9.58 -9.97
CA ASP A 48 -5.73 -8.98 -11.02
C ASP A 48 -6.44 -10.03 -11.87
N ALA A 49 -5.76 -11.09 -12.26
CA ALA A 49 -6.29 -12.09 -13.17
C ALA A 49 -7.53 -12.84 -12.63
N VAL A 50 -8.46 -13.15 -13.53
CA VAL A 50 -9.71 -13.91 -13.22
C VAL A 50 -9.40 -15.29 -12.61
N GLY A 51 -8.31 -15.94 -13.02
CA GLY A 51 -7.86 -17.21 -12.43
C GLY A 51 -7.14 -17.06 -11.07
N GLY A 52 -6.89 -15.84 -10.64
CA GLY A 52 -6.32 -15.50 -9.33
C GLY A 52 -7.38 -14.95 -8.38
N ASN A 53 -7.14 -13.74 -7.85
CA ASN A 53 -8.14 -13.08 -7.00
C ASN A 53 -9.26 -12.37 -7.78
N GLY A 54 -9.09 -12.15 -9.08
CA GLY A 54 -10.10 -11.52 -9.93
C GLY A 54 -10.44 -10.10 -9.53
N LEU A 55 -9.44 -9.31 -9.13
CA LEU A 55 -9.62 -7.92 -8.75
C LEU A 55 -9.42 -7.01 -9.95
N ARG A 56 -9.97 -5.81 -9.87
CA ARG A 56 -9.65 -4.71 -10.78
C ARG A 56 -8.88 -3.64 -10.03
N PHE A 57 -7.63 -3.42 -10.42
CA PHE A 57 -6.79 -2.38 -9.84
C PHE A 57 -7.00 -1.03 -10.53
N GLY A 58 -6.95 0.04 -9.77
CA GLY A 58 -6.85 1.41 -10.25
C GLY A 58 -5.41 1.77 -10.64
N PRO A 59 -5.17 3.04 -11.00
CA PRO A 59 -3.82 3.55 -11.22
C PRO A 59 -2.92 3.31 -10.00
N VAL A 60 -1.63 3.09 -10.25
CA VAL A 60 -0.64 3.01 -9.19
C VAL A 60 -0.49 4.38 -8.54
N VAL A 61 -0.71 4.43 -7.23
CA VAL A 61 -0.65 5.67 -6.44
C VAL A 61 0.66 5.82 -5.67
N PHE A 62 1.43 4.74 -5.54
CA PHE A 62 2.72 4.76 -4.87
C PHE A 62 3.62 3.62 -5.36
N HIS A 63 4.86 3.94 -5.72
CA HIS A 63 5.88 2.97 -6.06
C HIS A 63 6.77 2.71 -4.85
N ASP A 64 6.58 1.58 -4.19
CA ASP A 64 7.38 1.14 -3.06
C ASP A 64 8.34 0.01 -3.45
N GLY A 65 8.99 -0.54 -2.49
CA GLY A 65 9.82 -1.74 -2.58
C GLY A 65 9.92 -2.40 -1.23
N GLN A 66 10.08 -3.71 -1.21
CA GLN A 66 10.28 -4.45 0.03
C GLN A 66 11.70 -4.25 0.56
N GLY A 67 11.81 -4.03 1.87
CA GLY A 67 13.06 -3.91 2.60
C GLY A 67 13.11 -4.80 3.83
N LEU A 68 14.24 -4.73 4.50
CA LEU A 68 14.50 -5.42 5.77
C LEU A 68 14.95 -4.40 6.81
N MET A 69 14.44 -4.52 8.02
CA MET A 69 14.88 -3.72 9.17
C MET A 69 15.51 -4.60 10.22
N VAL A 70 16.66 -4.16 10.74
CA VAL A 70 17.47 -4.85 11.73
C VAL A 70 17.87 -3.90 12.86
N ASN A 71 18.30 -4.46 13.99
CA ASN A 71 18.95 -3.66 15.02
C ASN A 71 20.30 -3.14 14.49
N ALA A 72 20.58 -1.86 14.62
CA ALA A 72 21.80 -1.23 14.11
C ALA A 72 23.08 -1.82 14.74
N ALA A 73 23.00 -2.29 15.99
CA ALA A 73 24.10 -2.95 16.69
C ALA A 73 24.30 -4.42 16.30
N SER A 74 23.43 -5.01 15.47
CA SER A 74 23.51 -6.42 15.08
C SER A 74 24.68 -6.76 14.17
N GLY A 75 25.30 -5.76 13.54
CA GLY A 75 26.34 -5.95 12.53
C GLY A 75 25.83 -6.38 11.16
N VAL A 76 24.52 -6.64 10.99
CA VAL A 76 23.91 -7.01 9.71
C VAL A 76 23.90 -5.81 8.78
N ARG A 77 24.35 -5.99 7.53
CA ARG A 77 24.44 -4.94 6.51
C ARG A 77 23.74 -5.31 5.21
N SER A 78 23.49 -6.59 4.99
CA SER A 78 22.93 -7.12 3.74
C SER A 78 21.98 -8.29 3.99
N LEU A 79 21.26 -8.69 2.94
CA LEU A 79 20.44 -9.91 2.94
C LEU A 79 21.25 -11.14 3.30
N ALA A 80 22.50 -11.25 2.80
CA ALA A 80 23.36 -12.40 3.03
C ALA A 80 23.71 -12.59 4.51
N ASP A 81 23.84 -11.50 5.27
CA ASP A 81 24.14 -11.56 6.71
C ASP A 81 22.97 -12.12 7.55
N LEU A 82 21.81 -12.24 6.93
CA LEU A 82 20.61 -12.82 7.53
C LEU A 82 20.50 -14.34 7.29
N SER A 83 21.47 -14.96 6.63
CA SER A 83 21.51 -16.41 6.46
C SER A 83 21.44 -17.13 7.81
N GLY A 84 20.55 -18.12 7.91
CA GLY A 84 20.30 -18.89 9.13
C GLY A 84 19.53 -18.16 10.23
N LYS A 85 19.14 -16.89 10.02
CA LYS A 85 18.44 -16.09 11.04
C LYS A 85 16.92 -16.15 10.89
N SER A 86 16.22 -15.74 11.96
CA SER A 86 14.76 -15.60 11.96
C SER A 86 14.34 -14.23 11.44
N ILE A 87 13.30 -14.19 10.61
CA ILE A 87 12.75 -12.97 10.00
C ILE A 87 11.24 -12.90 10.24
N CYS A 88 10.78 -11.85 10.89
CA CYS A 88 9.36 -11.56 11.08
C CYS A 88 8.73 -11.02 9.80
N VAL A 89 7.61 -11.60 9.38
CA VAL A 89 6.90 -11.26 8.14
C VAL A 89 5.39 -11.38 8.28
N GLY A 90 4.65 -10.55 7.55
CA GLY A 90 3.18 -10.65 7.47
C GLY A 90 2.74 -11.79 6.56
N SER A 91 1.85 -12.64 7.04
CA SER A 91 1.29 -13.78 6.31
C SER A 91 0.36 -13.32 5.17
N GLY A 92 0.32 -14.08 4.06
CA GLY A 92 -0.58 -13.82 2.92
C GLY A 92 -0.24 -12.54 2.14
N THR A 93 1.02 -12.13 2.16
CA THR A 93 1.50 -10.91 1.49
C THR A 93 2.47 -11.24 0.35
N THR A 94 2.64 -10.31 -0.60
CA THR A 94 3.77 -10.35 -1.55
C THR A 94 5.10 -10.34 -0.83
N THR A 95 5.16 -9.66 0.32
CA THR A 95 6.34 -9.58 1.18
C THR A 95 6.82 -10.95 1.64
N GLU A 96 5.89 -11.85 2.00
CA GLU A 96 6.22 -13.23 2.38
C GLU A 96 6.77 -14.02 1.18
N GLN A 97 6.14 -13.87 0.01
CA GLN A 97 6.56 -14.55 -1.22
C GLN A 97 7.94 -14.08 -1.67
N ASN A 98 8.12 -12.78 -1.81
CA ASN A 98 9.39 -12.18 -2.24
C ASN A 98 10.54 -12.49 -1.29
N LEU A 99 10.27 -12.55 0.04
CA LEU A 99 11.27 -12.94 1.02
C LEU A 99 11.76 -14.36 0.74
N ASN A 100 10.84 -15.29 0.53
CA ASN A 100 11.17 -16.68 0.21
C ASN A 100 11.97 -16.78 -1.09
N ASP A 101 11.53 -16.07 -2.14
CA ASP A 101 12.19 -16.10 -3.45
C ASP A 101 13.60 -15.49 -3.38
N ALA A 102 13.78 -14.38 -2.65
CA ALA A 102 15.08 -13.73 -2.49
C ALA A 102 16.09 -14.61 -1.76
N PHE A 103 15.69 -15.32 -0.72
CA PHE A 103 16.56 -16.24 0.00
C PHE A 103 16.83 -17.52 -0.80
N ALA A 104 15.81 -18.10 -1.43
CA ALA A 104 15.95 -19.31 -2.24
C ALA A 104 16.86 -19.07 -3.45
N SER A 105 16.74 -17.94 -4.14
CA SER A 105 17.57 -17.60 -5.32
C SER A 105 19.06 -17.49 -5.00
N GLN A 106 19.40 -17.18 -3.74
CA GLN A 106 20.79 -17.09 -3.28
C GLN A 106 21.24 -18.32 -2.50
N GLY A 107 20.39 -19.34 -2.37
CA GLY A 107 20.69 -20.55 -1.59
C GLY A 107 20.88 -20.29 -0.09
N LEU A 108 20.28 -19.22 0.44
CA LEU A 108 20.42 -18.82 1.84
C LEU A 108 19.31 -19.44 2.69
N PRO A 109 19.62 -20.22 3.74
CA PRO A 109 18.61 -20.67 4.69
C PRO A 109 18.13 -19.50 5.57
N TYR A 110 16.86 -19.51 5.96
CA TYR A 110 16.30 -18.62 6.97
C TYR A 110 15.08 -19.24 7.63
N THR A 111 14.60 -18.64 8.74
CA THR A 111 13.39 -19.09 9.43
C THR A 111 12.34 -17.98 9.42
N PRO A 112 11.22 -18.08 8.64
CA PRO A 112 10.17 -17.10 8.67
C PRO A 112 9.34 -17.24 9.96
N ILE A 113 9.11 -16.14 10.67
CA ILE A 113 8.14 -16.05 11.76
C ILE A 113 6.97 -15.20 11.27
N LYS A 114 5.83 -15.88 11.04
CA LYS A 114 4.67 -15.30 10.36
C LYS A 114 3.67 -14.71 11.36
N TYR A 115 3.16 -13.52 11.04
CA TYR A 115 2.15 -12.81 11.81
C TYR A 115 0.99 -12.37 10.92
N GLN A 116 -0.17 -12.09 11.52
CA GLN A 116 -1.37 -11.73 10.77
C GLN A 116 -1.38 -10.26 10.32
N ASP A 117 -0.72 -9.38 11.07
CA ASP A 117 -0.68 -7.94 10.77
C ASP A 117 0.69 -7.32 11.11
N LEU A 118 0.89 -6.08 10.65
CA LEU A 118 2.16 -5.37 10.83
C LEU A 118 2.47 -5.06 12.30
N ASN A 119 1.46 -4.80 13.14
CA ASN A 119 1.70 -4.49 14.55
C ASN A 119 2.27 -5.71 15.28
N GLN A 120 1.79 -6.90 14.94
CA GLN A 120 2.32 -8.16 15.47
C GLN A 120 3.74 -8.43 14.96
N VAL A 121 4.03 -8.15 13.67
CA VAL A 121 5.39 -8.22 13.09
C VAL A 121 6.34 -7.32 13.88
N VAL A 122 5.96 -6.06 14.08
CA VAL A 122 6.72 -5.08 14.85
C VAL A 122 6.92 -5.54 16.29
N GLY A 123 5.84 -5.99 16.95
CA GLY A 123 5.90 -6.50 18.32
C GLY A 123 6.85 -7.69 18.47
N GLY A 124 6.79 -8.65 17.54
CA GLY A 124 7.70 -9.81 17.53
C GLY A 124 9.16 -9.41 17.34
N TYR A 125 9.42 -8.47 16.43
CA TYR A 125 10.75 -7.93 16.19
C TYR A 125 11.31 -7.18 17.42
N LEU A 126 10.55 -6.27 18.01
CA LEU A 126 10.97 -5.50 19.18
C LEU A 126 11.17 -6.37 20.43
N GLN A 127 10.46 -7.50 20.53
CA GLN A 127 10.66 -8.51 21.58
C GLN A 127 11.87 -9.42 21.33
N GLY A 128 12.61 -9.20 20.23
CA GLY A 128 13.78 -10.00 19.90
C GLY A 128 13.47 -11.42 19.39
N ARG A 129 12.23 -11.71 19.00
CA ARG A 129 11.85 -13.03 18.44
C ARG A 129 12.45 -13.26 17.06
N CYS A 130 12.76 -12.17 16.34
CA CYS A 130 13.32 -12.18 15.00
C CYS A 130 14.58 -11.31 14.96
N ALA A 131 15.58 -11.74 14.22
CA ALA A 131 16.77 -10.95 13.95
C ALA A 131 16.49 -9.75 13.02
N ALA A 132 15.49 -9.90 12.15
CA ALA A 132 15.03 -8.86 11.24
C ALA A 132 13.50 -8.88 11.13
N MET A 133 12.92 -7.78 10.65
CA MET A 133 11.56 -7.74 10.12
C MET A 133 11.58 -7.23 8.69
N THR A 134 10.57 -7.65 7.91
CA THR A 134 10.41 -7.23 6.52
C THR A 134 9.00 -6.71 6.25
N SER A 135 8.92 -5.65 5.45
CA SER A 135 7.70 -5.04 4.92
C SER A 135 8.07 -4.08 3.78
N ASP A 136 7.08 -3.37 3.24
CA ASP A 136 7.32 -2.23 2.36
C ASP A 136 8.23 -1.21 3.06
N ARG A 137 9.18 -0.61 2.34
CA ARG A 137 10.16 0.32 2.93
C ARG A 137 9.49 1.53 3.57
N SER A 138 8.42 2.04 2.98
CA SER A 138 7.62 3.12 3.57
C SER A 138 7.01 2.72 4.91
N GLN A 139 6.48 1.50 5.03
CA GLN A 139 5.95 0.97 6.28
C GLN A 139 7.03 0.74 7.33
N LEU A 140 8.20 0.24 6.92
CA LEU A 140 9.36 0.11 7.82
C LEU A 140 9.80 1.47 8.35
N ALA A 141 9.86 2.49 7.49
CA ALA A 141 10.22 3.85 7.89
C ALA A 141 9.19 4.44 8.86
N ALA A 142 7.89 4.27 8.57
CA ALA A 142 6.82 4.73 9.45
C ALA A 142 6.84 4.00 10.81
N ALA A 143 7.02 2.68 10.82
CA ALA A 143 7.14 1.91 12.06
C ALA A 143 8.33 2.38 12.89
N ARG A 144 9.51 2.52 12.25
CA ARG A 144 10.73 2.99 12.91
C ARG A 144 10.57 4.36 13.57
N SER A 145 9.87 5.29 12.91
CA SER A 145 9.65 6.64 13.47
C SER A 145 8.84 6.62 14.78
N GLY A 146 8.02 5.60 15.00
CA GLY A 146 7.25 5.39 16.22
C GLY A 146 7.97 4.62 17.33
N PHE A 147 9.20 4.13 17.10
CA PHE A 147 9.93 3.40 18.10
C PHE A 147 10.49 4.34 19.18
N ARG A 148 10.71 3.79 20.40
CA ARG A 148 11.32 4.56 21.49
C ARG A 148 12.71 5.09 21.15
N ASP A 149 13.49 4.30 20.40
CA ASP A 149 14.80 4.67 19.88
C ASP A 149 14.89 4.32 18.39
N PRO A 150 14.46 5.22 17.49
CA PRO A 150 14.51 4.96 16.06
C PRO A 150 15.92 4.74 15.51
N GLN A 151 16.95 5.30 16.16
CA GLN A 151 18.35 5.19 15.72
C GLN A 151 18.95 3.81 16.04
N ALA A 152 18.38 3.07 16.99
CA ALA A 152 18.78 1.69 17.27
C ALA A 152 18.37 0.70 16.16
N HIS A 153 17.63 1.17 15.15
CA HIS A 153 17.13 0.36 14.06
C HIS A 153 17.52 0.93 12.71
N GLN A 154 17.96 0.08 11.79
CA GLN A 154 18.30 0.48 10.43
C GLN A 154 17.50 -0.33 9.40
N ILE A 155 17.10 0.32 8.33
CA ILE A 155 16.55 -0.33 7.14
C ILE A 155 17.72 -0.56 6.21
N LEU A 156 17.92 -1.83 5.82
CA LEU A 156 19.01 -2.19 4.90
C LEU A 156 18.80 -1.55 3.52
N ASP A 157 19.88 -1.35 2.78
CA ASP A 157 19.81 -0.79 1.43
C ASP A 157 19.23 -1.78 0.40
N ASP A 158 19.32 -3.08 0.70
CA ASP A 158 18.73 -4.11 -0.14
C ASP A 158 17.24 -3.85 -0.41
N ARG A 159 16.88 -3.93 -1.69
CA ARG A 159 15.50 -3.93 -2.16
C ARG A 159 15.23 -5.26 -2.84
N ILE A 160 14.38 -6.07 -2.23
CA ILE A 160 14.11 -7.42 -2.73
C ILE A 160 12.90 -7.51 -3.64
N SER A 161 12.15 -6.42 -3.81
CA SER A 161 11.05 -6.34 -4.78
C SER A 161 10.74 -4.90 -5.20
N LYS A 162 9.87 -4.80 -6.22
CA LYS A 162 9.16 -3.58 -6.61
C LYS A 162 7.69 -3.78 -6.24
N GLU A 163 7.15 -2.83 -5.51
CA GLU A 163 5.76 -2.87 -5.02
C GLU A 163 4.95 -1.70 -5.60
N PRO A 164 4.34 -1.86 -6.80
CA PRO A 164 3.40 -0.88 -7.33
C PRO A 164 2.10 -0.96 -6.54
N LEU A 165 1.86 -0.01 -5.65
CA LEU A 165 0.70 0.00 -4.77
C LEU A 165 -0.47 0.72 -5.44
N ALA A 166 -1.63 0.06 -5.46
CA ALA A 166 -2.83 0.61 -6.05
C ALA A 166 -4.08 0.19 -5.27
N PRO A 167 -5.15 1.00 -5.25
CA PRO A 167 -6.45 0.56 -4.76
C PRO A 167 -7.07 -0.43 -5.73
N ALA A 168 -8.00 -1.24 -5.23
CA ALA A 168 -8.68 -2.25 -6.01
C ALA A 168 -10.17 -2.35 -5.67
N VAL A 169 -10.96 -2.73 -6.68
CA VAL A 169 -12.38 -3.10 -6.56
C VAL A 169 -12.55 -4.55 -7.00
N VAL A 170 -13.73 -5.12 -6.77
CA VAL A 170 -14.05 -6.46 -7.30
C VAL A 170 -14.01 -6.43 -8.83
N GLY A 171 -13.44 -7.47 -9.44
CA GLY A 171 -13.47 -7.63 -10.88
C GLY A 171 -14.90 -7.83 -11.40
N GLY A 172 -15.22 -7.23 -12.56
CA GLY A 172 -16.56 -7.26 -13.16
C GLY A 172 -17.44 -6.05 -12.82
N ASP A 173 -17.15 -5.30 -11.78
CA ASP A 173 -17.79 -4.00 -11.53
C ASP A 173 -17.10 -2.90 -12.34
N GLN A 174 -17.60 -2.73 -13.57
CA GLN A 174 -17.04 -1.76 -14.51
C GLN A 174 -17.23 -0.32 -14.01
N LEU A 175 -18.42 -0.02 -13.50
CA LEU A 175 -18.76 1.34 -13.07
C LEU A 175 -17.91 1.80 -11.88
N MET A 176 -17.78 0.95 -10.87
CA MET A 176 -16.96 1.25 -9.70
C MET A 176 -15.46 1.34 -10.07
N GLY A 177 -14.99 0.47 -10.95
CA GLY A 177 -13.62 0.50 -11.45
C GLY A 177 -13.29 1.75 -12.25
N ASP A 178 -14.19 2.20 -13.12
CA ASP A 178 -14.04 3.43 -13.88
C ASP A 178 -14.07 4.66 -12.96
N GLY A 179 -15.03 4.71 -12.03
CA GLY A 179 -15.12 5.76 -11.03
C GLY A 179 -13.84 5.89 -10.20
N MET A 180 -13.33 4.78 -9.68
CA MET A 180 -12.06 4.75 -8.94
C MET A 180 -10.90 5.28 -9.80
N THR A 181 -10.80 4.82 -11.04
CA THR A 181 -9.72 5.22 -11.95
C THR A 181 -9.74 6.72 -12.23
N TRP A 182 -10.91 7.27 -12.54
CA TRP A 182 -11.03 8.69 -12.87
C TRP A 182 -10.86 9.60 -11.65
N VAL A 183 -11.30 9.18 -10.47
CA VAL A 183 -11.04 9.93 -9.23
C VAL A 183 -9.53 10.01 -8.95
N ILE A 184 -8.80 8.90 -9.10
CA ILE A 184 -7.36 8.90 -8.90
C ILE A 184 -6.64 9.76 -9.93
N ASN A 185 -7.00 9.63 -11.21
CA ASN A 185 -6.42 10.45 -12.28
C ASN A 185 -6.69 11.95 -12.03
N ALA A 186 -7.88 12.29 -11.58
CA ALA A 186 -8.21 13.68 -11.23
C ALA A 186 -7.38 14.19 -10.04
N LEU A 187 -7.11 13.35 -9.04
CA LEU A 187 -6.23 13.72 -7.93
C LEU A 187 -4.78 13.93 -8.37
N ILE A 188 -4.27 13.08 -9.27
CA ILE A 188 -2.92 13.22 -9.84
C ILE A 188 -2.83 14.51 -10.66
N GLU A 189 -3.80 14.78 -11.52
CA GLU A 189 -3.87 16.02 -12.31
C GLU A 189 -3.97 17.26 -11.41
N ALA A 190 -4.75 17.18 -10.32
CA ALA A 190 -4.85 18.26 -9.34
C ALA A 190 -3.50 18.54 -8.67
N GLU A 191 -2.77 17.49 -8.28
CA GLU A 191 -1.42 17.60 -7.69
C GLU A 191 -0.44 18.27 -8.66
N GLU A 192 -0.41 17.84 -9.92
CA GLU A 192 0.43 18.41 -10.96
C GLU A 192 0.14 19.90 -11.21
N ARG A 193 -1.12 20.32 -11.03
CA ARG A 193 -1.58 21.72 -11.16
C ARG A 193 -1.43 22.52 -9.87
N GLY A 194 -0.94 21.94 -8.78
CA GLY A 194 -0.86 22.59 -7.47
C GLY A 194 -2.22 22.89 -6.85
N ILE A 195 -3.28 22.16 -7.23
CA ILE A 195 -4.62 22.27 -6.66
C ILE A 195 -4.68 21.40 -5.41
N THR A 196 -5.05 22.01 -4.30
CA THR A 196 -5.11 21.40 -2.98
C THR A 196 -6.47 21.62 -2.34
N GLN A 197 -6.78 20.92 -1.27
CA GLN A 197 -7.99 21.16 -0.47
C GLN A 197 -8.09 22.63 0.01
N ALA A 198 -6.94 23.27 0.27
CA ALA A 198 -6.90 24.63 0.78
C ALA A 198 -7.21 25.70 -0.30
N ASN A 199 -6.93 25.41 -1.58
CA ASN A 199 -7.07 26.42 -2.65
C ASN A 199 -8.10 26.07 -3.71
N VAL A 200 -8.67 24.87 -3.74
CA VAL A 200 -9.57 24.39 -4.81
C VAL A 200 -10.75 25.34 -5.05
N GLU A 201 -11.39 25.87 -4.00
CA GLU A 201 -12.50 26.78 -4.14
C GLU A 201 -12.11 28.10 -4.83
N ALA A 202 -10.93 28.64 -4.49
CA ALA A 202 -10.39 29.84 -5.10
C ALA A 202 -10.04 29.60 -6.58
N VAL A 203 -9.42 28.46 -6.88
CA VAL A 203 -9.06 28.05 -8.25
C VAL A 203 -10.32 27.89 -9.11
N VAL A 204 -11.36 27.24 -8.58
CA VAL A 204 -12.66 27.10 -9.27
C VAL A 204 -13.26 28.48 -9.61
N LYS A 205 -13.32 29.41 -8.64
CA LYS A 205 -13.86 30.76 -8.87
C LYS A 205 -13.06 31.54 -9.91
N GLN A 206 -11.72 31.50 -9.81
CA GLN A 206 -10.83 32.15 -10.77
C GLN A 206 -11.00 31.58 -12.17
N SER A 207 -10.99 30.28 -12.29
CA SER A 207 -11.14 29.59 -13.58
C SER A 207 -12.51 29.87 -14.22
N ALA A 208 -13.58 29.89 -13.43
CA ALA A 208 -14.91 30.23 -13.92
C ALA A 208 -14.98 31.67 -14.49
N ALA A 209 -14.22 32.61 -13.92
CA ALA A 209 -14.18 34.01 -14.36
C ALA A 209 -13.23 34.25 -15.56
N ASP A 210 -12.36 33.31 -15.91
CA ASP A 210 -11.37 33.46 -16.97
C ASP A 210 -11.59 32.46 -18.14
N PRO A 211 -12.26 32.89 -19.21
CA PRO A 211 -12.52 32.03 -20.37
C PRO A 211 -11.26 31.52 -21.08
N SER A 212 -10.10 32.14 -20.87
CA SER A 212 -8.84 31.73 -21.51
C SER A 212 -8.30 30.42 -20.94
N GLN A 213 -8.69 30.03 -19.72
CA GLN A 213 -8.25 28.81 -19.03
C GLN A 213 -9.05 27.56 -19.44
N THR A 214 -9.25 27.35 -20.74
CA THR A 214 -10.15 26.30 -21.27
C THR A 214 -9.87 24.91 -20.72
N ALA A 215 -8.60 24.50 -20.64
CA ALA A 215 -8.22 23.16 -20.14
C ALA A 215 -8.52 23.00 -18.64
N LEU A 216 -8.23 24.03 -17.84
CA LEU A 216 -8.48 24.00 -16.41
C LEU A 216 -9.99 24.06 -16.12
N ARG A 217 -10.75 24.88 -16.86
CA ARG A 217 -12.22 24.97 -16.76
C ARG A 217 -12.86 23.61 -17.01
N ARG A 218 -12.43 22.93 -18.07
CA ARG A 218 -12.90 21.58 -18.44
C ARG A 218 -12.59 20.56 -17.35
N PHE A 219 -11.37 20.61 -16.81
CA PHE A 219 -10.96 19.74 -15.71
C PHE A 219 -11.79 19.96 -14.44
N LEU A 220 -12.09 21.21 -14.11
CA LEU A 220 -12.86 21.58 -12.92
C LEU A 220 -14.40 21.50 -13.12
N GLY A 221 -14.86 21.21 -14.35
CA GLY A 221 -16.30 21.13 -14.67
C GLY A 221 -17.03 22.48 -14.55
N VAL A 222 -16.36 23.57 -14.92
CA VAL A 222 -16.88 24.95 -14.87
C VAL A 222 -17.04 25.59 -16.26
N ASP A 223 -17.17 24.77 -17.29
CA ASP A 223 -17.42 25.18 -18.67
C ASP A 223 -18.84 25.73 -18.88
#